data_05d2cd315f3461769a9fbefd9e6fedbb
#
_entry.id   05d2cd315f3461769a9fbefd9e6fedbb
#
_cell.length_a   1.000
_cell.length_b   1.000
_cell.length_c   1.000
_cell.angle_alpha   90.00
_cell.angle_beta   90.00
_cell.angle_gamma   90.00
#
_symmetry.space_group_name_H-M   'P 1'
#
loop_
_entity.id
_entity.type
_entity.pdbx_description
1 polymer ?
#
loop_
_entity_poly.entity_id
_entity_poly.type
_entity_poly.pdbx_seq_one_letter_code
_entity_poly.pdbx_strand_id
1 'polypeptide(L)'
;MAEIGRVKSATGQVSIMRGTTAIAIQPGSKLEPGDVVVTGKAGRVGIAFLDDTRFAIGPDSRIKMTQFVYDRPKQSGTFLTEVKRGSLGVVSGKIAKSGKDAMKVKTPTSMLGVRGTKFLVEVKGKGES
;
A
#
# COMPACT_ATOMS: atom_id res chain seq x y z
N MET A 1 7.98 -4.30 16.26
CA MET A 1 6.75 -4.04 15.49
C MET A 1 6.50 -5.18 14.53
N ALA A 2 5.26 -5.53 14.33
CA ALA A 2 4.92 -6.66 13.48
C ALA A 2 5.10 -6.32 12.01
N GLU A 3 5.68 -7.22 11.26
CA GLU A 3 5.77 -7.13 9.82
C GLU A 3 4.38 -7.34 9.21
N ILE A 4 3.97 -6.47 8.29
CA ILE A 4 2.69 -6.60 7.61
C ILE A 4 2.81 -7.07 6.17
N GLY A 5 4.00 -6.99 5.60
CA GLY A 5 4.26 -7.41 4.23
C GLY A 5 5.73 -7.23 3.88
N ARG A 6 6.06 -7.58 2.64
CA ARG A 6 7.43 -7.47 2.12
C ARG A 6 7.44 -6.94 0.71
N VAL A 7 8.49 -6.19 0.41
CA VAL A 7 8.77 -5.74 -0.95
C VAL A 7 9.22 -6.93 -1.77
N LYS A 8 8.55 -7.14 -2.90
CA LYS A 8 8.90 -8.22 -3.84
C LYS A 8 9.76 -7.71 -4.99
N SER A 9 9.53 -6.48 -5.39
CA SER A 9 10.31 -5.87 -6.47
C SER A 9 10.45 -4.38 -6.21
N ALA A 10 11.57 -3.81 -6.66
CA ALA A 10 11.81 -2.38 -6.51
C ALA A 10 12.77 -1.94 -7.62
N THR A 11 12.41 -0.88 -8.32
CA THR A 11 13.26 -0.30 -9.36
C THR A 11 13.20 1.23 -9.25
N GLY A 12 14.28 1.88 -9.67
CA GLY A 12 14.37 3.33 -9.67
C GLY A 12 14.47 3.93 -8.28
N GLN A 13 14.01 5.17 -8.14
CA GLN A 13 14.09 5.91 -6.89
C GLN A 13 12.92 5.52 -5.99
N VAL A 14 13.19 4.74 -4.97
CA VAL A 14 12.16 4.23 -4.05
C VAL A 14 12.68 4.24 -2.62
N SER A 15 11.81 4.57 -1.68
CA SER A 15 12.16 4.57 -0.26
C SER A 15 10.92 4.34 0.60
N ILE A 16 11.16 3.96 1.86
CA ILE A 16 10.12 3.90 2.89
C ILE A 16 10.41 5.04 3.86
N MET A 17 9.39 5.83 4.18
CA MET A 17 9.46 6.77 5.29
C MET A 17 8.82 6.10 6.50
N ARG A 18 9.63 5.87 7.52
CA ARG A 18 9.16 5.30 8.80
C ARG A 18 9.35 6.36 9.86
N GLY A 19 8.24 7.05 10.19
CA GLY A 19 8.32 8.26 10.98
C GLY A 19 9.08 9.35 10.21
N THR A 20 10.21 9.81 10.74
CA THR A 20 11.04 10.81 10.07
C THR A 20 12.26 10.19 9.40
N THR A 21 12.39 8.87 9.41
CA THR A 21 13.56 8.17 8.86
C THR A 21 13.26 7.63 7.47
N ALA A 22 14.13 7.94 6.52
CA ALA A 22 14.07 7.39 5.17
C ALA A 22 14.87 6.09 5.14
N ILE A 23 14.23 5.02 4.67
CA ILE A 23 14.84 3.70 4.59
C ILE A 23 14.88 3.29 3.13
N ALA A 24 16.04 2.82 2.66
CA ALA A 24 16.15 2.32 1.30
C ALA A 24 15.33 1.06 1.12
N ILE A 25 14.68 0.95 -0.03
CA ILE A 25 13.88 -0.23 -0.38
C ILE A 25 14.71 -1.16 -1.27
N GLN A 26 14.62 -2.45 -0.97
CA GLN A 26 15.16 -3.50 -1.83
C GLN A 26 14.24 -4.72 -1.72
N PRO A 27 14.31 -5.67 -2.66
CA PRO A 27 13.54 -6.90 -2.53
C PRO A 27 13.82 -7.57 -1.20
N GLY A 28 12.77 -7.97 -0.49
CA GLY A 28 12.87 -8.53 0.85
C GLY A 28 12.71 -7.54 1.98
N SER A 29 12.70 -6.23 1.71
CA SER A 29 12.45 -5.23 2.74
C SER A 29 11.11 -5.47 3.41
N LYS A 30 11.09 -5.41 4.74
CA LYS A 30 9.87 -5.61 5.53
C LYS A 30 9.12 -4.31 5.71
N LEU A 31 7.80 -4.40 5.72
CA LEU A 31 6.92 -3.25 5.95
C LEU A 31 6.26 -3.37 7.31
N GLU A 32 6.04 -2.21 7.94
CA GLU A 32 5.37 -2.08 9.23
C GLU A 32 4.16 -1.15 9.12
N PRO A 33 3.19 -1.26 10.04
CA PRO A 33 2.07 -0.32 10.02
C PRO A 33 2.57 1.12 10.12
N GLY A 34 1.98 2.00 9.33
CA GLY A 34 2.36 3.41 9.31
C GLY A 34 3.45 3.76 8.32
N ASP A 35 4.12 2.77 7.72
CA ASP A 35 5.13 3.04 6.71
C ASP A 35 4.53 3.76 5.51
N VAL A 36 5.31 4.67 4.92
CA VAL A 36 4.95 5.38 3.70
C VAL A 36 5.94 5.00 2.61
N VAL A 37 5.44 4.42 1.52
CA VAL A 37 6.27 4.12 0.35
C VAL A 37 6.28 5.35 -0.55
N VAL A 38 7.47 5.82 -0.89
CA VAL A 38 7.67 7.00 -1.73
C VAL A 38 8.45 6.59 -2.97
N THR A 39 7.94 6.93 -4.14
CA THR A 39 8.62 6.66 -5.40
C THR A 39 8.86 7.94 -6.17
N GLY A 40 9.98 8.00 -6.89
CA GLY A 40 10.29 9.10 -7.79
C GLY A 40 9.81 8.81 -9.21
N LYS A 41 10.31 9.62 -10.18
CA LYS A 41 9.84 9.57 -11.57
C LYS A 41 9.97 8.20 -12.24
N ALA A 42 10.99 7.44 -11.90
CA ALA A 42 11.21 6.12 -12.47
C ALA A 42 11.02 5.01 -11.44
N GLY A 43 10.45 5.35 -10.28
CA GLY A 43 10.31 4.39 -9.19
C GLY A 43 9.12 3.48 -9.37
N ARG A 44 9.31 2.20 -9.04
CA ARG A 44 8.23 1.21 -9.01
C ARG A 44 8.49 0.23 -7.88
N VAL A 45 7.43 -0.14 -7.17
CA VAL A 45 7.54 -1.08 -6.05
C VAL A 45 6.40 -2.09 -6.11
N GLY A 46 6.73 -3.35 -5.96
CA GLY A 46 5.75 -4.42 -5.79
C GLY A 46 5.81 -4.95 -4.37
N ILE A 47 4.67 -5.10 -3.73
CA ILE A 47 4.56 -5.52 -2.34
C ILE A 47 3.58 -6.69 -2.22
N ALA A 48 3.92 -7.66 -1.35
CA ALA A 48 2.99 -8.72 -0.96
C ALA A 48 2.75 -8.61 0.54
N PHE A 49 1.49 -8.58 0.93
CA PHE A 49 1.08 -8.48 2.33
C PHE A 49 0.74 -9.85 2.93
N LEU A 50 0.65 -9.91 4.25
CA LEU A 50 0.42 -11.18 4.95
C LEU A 50 -0.94 -11.82 4.65
N ASP A 51 -1.90 -11.04 4.21
CA ASP A 51 -3.25 -11.52 3.85
C ASP A 51 -3.37 -11.84 2.35
N ASP A 52 -2.25 -11.91 1.64
CA ASP A 52 -2.15 -12.14 0.20
C ASP A 52 -2.58 -10.95 -0.67
N THR A 53 -2.84 -9.78 -0.09
CA THR A 53 -3.01 -8.56 -0.88
C THR A 53 -1.69 -8.22 -1.56
N ARG A 54 -1.76 -7.76 -2.80
CA ARG A 54 -0.58 -7.31 -3.55
C ARG A 54 -0.78 -5.89 -4.04
N PHE A 55 0.27 -5.10 -3.87
CA PHE A 55 0.32 -3.72 -4.36
C PHE A 55 1.35 -3.61 -5.47
N ALA A 56 0.98 -2.85 -6.51
CA ALA A 56 1.91 -2.39 -7.53
C ALA A 56 1.89 -0.87 -7.49
N ILE A 57 2.97 -0.26 -7.02
CA ILE A 57 3.08 1.18 -6.86
C ILE A 57 3.86 1.75 -8.03
N GLY A 58 3.28 2.71 -8.72
CA GLY A 58 3.88 3.34 -9.87
C GLY A 58 4.76 4.55 -9.52
N PRO A 59 5.23 5.28 -10.56
CA PRO A 59 6.10 6.46 -10.34
C PRO A 59 5.38 7.60 -9.63
N ASP A 60 6.17 8.47 -9.01
CA ASP A 60 5.69 9.70 -8.35
C ASP A 60 4.58 9.45 -7.34
N SER A 61 4.69 8.37 -6.59
CA SER A 61 3.66 7.94 -5.65
C SER A 61 4.08 8.15 -4.21
N ARG A 62 3.06 8.34 -3.36
CA ARG A 62 3.22 8.40 -1.91
C ARG A 62 2.05 7.65 -1.29
N ILE A 63 2.34 6.46 -0.77
CA ILE A 63 1.32 5.50 -0.31
C ILE A 63 1.61 5.14 1.13
N LYS A 64 0.66 5.38 2.02
CA LYS A 64 0.80 5.07 3.44
C LYS A 64 -0.04 3.84 3.78
N MET A 65 0.58 2.87 4.42
CA MET A 65 -0.11 1.72 5.02
C MET A 65 -0.52 2.11 6.42
N THR A 66 -1.67 2.79 6.53
CA THR A 66 -2.11 3.45 7.76
C THR A 66 -2.45 2.45 8.86
N GLN A 67 -3.16 1.38 8.49
CA GLN A 67 -3.57 0.36 9.44
C GLN A 67 -3.61 -0.99 8.75
N PHE A 68 -3.08 -2.00 9.40
CA PHE A 68 -3.14 -3.38 8.91
C PHE A 68 -3.23 -4.30 10.13
N VAL A 69 -4.36 -4.95 10.28
CA VAL A 69 -4.59 -5.96 11.32
C VAL A 69 -5.14 -7.20 10.65
N TYR A 70 -4.47 -8.32 10.82
CA TYR A 70 -4.87 -9.55 10.18
C TYR A 70 -4.85 -10.72 11.16
N ASP A 71 -5.99 -11.37 11.29
CA ASP A 71 -6.16 -12.57 12.10
C ASP A 71 -6.11 -13.78 11.16
N ARG A 72 -5.00 -14.50 11.16
CA ARG A 72 -4.79 -15.62 10.24
C ARG A 72 -5.79 -16.76 10.42
N PRO A 73 -6.04 -17.23 11.64
CA PRO A 73 -7.04 -18.30 11.81
C PRO A 73 -8.43 -17.97 11.27
N LYS A 74 -8.87 -16.74 11.45
CA LYS A 74 -10.16 -16.28 10.97
C LYS A 74 -10.14 -15.74 9.56
N GLN A 75 -8.94 -15.49 9.01
CA GLN A 75 -8.73 -14.87 7.69
C GLN A 75 -9.50 -13.56 7.56
N SER A 76 -9.52 -12.77 8.64
CA SER A 76 -10.24 -11.50 8.70
C SER A 76 -9.35 -10.43 9.29
N GLY A 77 -9.76 -9.17 9.12
CA GLY A 77 -9.01 -8.05 9.67
C GLY A 77 -9.46 -6.73 9.10
N THR A 78 -8.58 -5.74 9.24
CA THR A 78 -8.80 -4.41 8.68
C THR A 78 -7.53 -3.94 7.99
N PHE A 79 -7.70 -3.26 6.86
CA PHE A 79 -6.58 -2.74 6.08
C PHE A 79 -6.97 -1.37 5.54
N LEU A 80 -6.28 -0.34 6.02
CA LEU A 80 -6.49 1.02 5.54
C LEU A 80 -5.21 1.53 4.90
N THR A 81 -5.33 1.91 3.64
CA THR A 81 -4.25 2.49 2.84
C THR A 81 -4.62 3.90 2.45
N GLU A 82 -3.66 4.83 2.53
CA GLU A 82 -3.85 6.19 2.05
C GLU A 82 -2.98 6.41 0.82
N VAL A 83 -3.62 6.75 -0.30
CA VAL A 83 -2.94 7.16 -1.52
C VAL A 83 -2.90 8.68 -1.52
N LYS A 84 -1.76 9.26 -1.20
CA LYS A 84 -1.61 10.70 -1.14
C LYS A 84 -1.40 11.29 -2.53
N ARG A 85 -0.70 10.55 -3.38
CA ARG A 85 -0.54 10.87 -4.79
C ARG A 85 0.02 9.65 -5.52
N GLY A 86 -0.07 9.65 -6.85
CA GLY A 86 0.51 8.63 -7.69
C GLY A 86 -0.48 7.55 -8.07
N SER A 87 0.04 6.37 -8.37
CA SER A 87 -0.79 5.25 -8.81
C SER A 87 -0.55 4.02 -7.97
N LEU A 88 -1.64 3.31 -7.68
CA LEU A 88 -1.62 2.08 -6.89
C LEU A 88 -2.52 1.06 -7.56
N GLY A 89 -1.91 -0.04 -8.02
CA GLY A 89 -2.66 -1.20 -8.45
C GLY A 89 -2.81 -2.16 -7.28
N VAL A 90 -3.99 -2.70 -7.09
CA VAL A 90 -4.28 -3.59 -5.97
C VAL A 90 -4.89 -4.89 -6.49
N VAL A 91 -4.34 -6.00 -6.02
CA VAL A 91 -5.00 -7.30 -6.11
C VAL A 91 -5.38 -7.63 -4.66
N SER A 92 -6.67 -7.65 -4.38
CA SER A 92 -7.15 -7.80 -3.01
C SER A 92 -6.92 -9.21 -2.48
N GLY A 93 -6.65 -9.29 -1.19
CA GLY A 93 -6.42 -10.55 -0.51
C GLY A 93 -7.56 -10.93 0.44
N LYS A 94 -7.20 -11.60 1.52
CA LYS A 94 -8.17 -12.21 2.43
C LYS A 94 -8.94 -11.19 3.28
N ILE A 95 -8.28 -10.08 3.66
CA ILE A 95 -8.97 -9.05 4.45
C ILE A 95 -10.15 -8.47 3.67
N ALA A 96 -9.93 -8.10 2.40
CA ALA A 96 -10.99 -7.51 1.58
C ALA A 96 -12.19 -8.46 1.44
N LYS A 97 -11.94 -9.75 1.44
CA LYS A 97 -12.98 -10.77 1.30
C LYS A 97 -13.68 -11.08 2.63
N SER A 98 -13.11 -10.67 3.75
CA SER A 98 -13.61 -11.05 5.06
C SER A 98 -14.83 -10.27 5.51
N GLY A 99 -15.07 -9.10 4.92
CA GLY A 99 -16.22 -8.31 5.32
C GLY A 99 -16.35 -7.03 4.54
N LYS A 100 -17.52 -6.43 4.63
CA LYS A 100 -17.78 -5.14 4.02
C LYS A 100 -16.90 -4.09 4.68
N ASP A 101 -16.23 -3.30 3.86
CA ASP A 101 -15.36 -2.22 4.33
C ASP A 101 -14.18 -2.69 5.20
N ALA A 102 -13.85 -3.98 5.17
CA ALA A 102 -12.67 -4.47 5.88
C ALA A 102 -11.38 -3.89 5.27
N MET A 103 -11.36 -3.70 3.96
CA MET A 103 -10.29 -3.01 3.29
C MET A 103 -10.79 -1.70 2.69
N LYS A 104 -10.08 -0.61 2.98
CA LYS A 104 -10.41 0.72 2.48
C LYS A 104 -9.19 1.41 1.91
N VAL A 105 -9.41 2.22 0.89
CA VAL A 105 -8.38 3.09 0.33
C VAL A 105 -8.85 4.53 0.45
N LYS A 106 -8.05 5.33 1.12
CA LYS A 106 -8.33 6.75 1.30
C LYS A 106 -7.51 7.56 0.29
N THR A 107 -8.16 8.47 -0.40
CA THR A 107 -7.51 9.46 -1.26
C THR A 107 -7.76 10.84 -0.65
N PRO A 108 -7.14 11.92 -1.17
CA PRO A 108 -7.41 13.26 -0.62
C PRO A 108 -8.88 13.68 -0.68
N THR A 109 -9.66 13.09 -1.58
CA THR A 109 -11.05 13.50 -1.77
C THR A 109 -12.09 12.41 -1.49
N SER A 110 -11.66 11.18 -1.23
CA SER A 110 -12.58 10.04 -1.15
C SER A 110 -12.10 8.97 -0.19
N MET A 111 -13.04 8.16 0.27
CA MET A 111 -12.78 6.92 0.99
C MET A 111 -13.50 5.81 0.24
N LEU A 112 -12.74 4.83 -0.22
CA LEU A 112 -13.25 3.75 -1.06
C LEU A 112 -13.19 2.42 -0.33
N GLY A 113 -14.32 1.72 -0.26
CA GLY A 113 -14.33 0.33 0.19
C GLY A 113 -13.91 -0.58 -0.95
N VAL A 114 -13.10 -1.58 -0.65
CA VAL A 114 -12.57 -2.50 -1.65
C VAL A 114 -13.35 -3.81 -1.60
N ARG A 115 -13.91 -4.20 -2.74
CA ARG A 115 -14.64 -5.46 -2.85
C ARG A 115 -14.19 -6.32 -4.01
N GLY A 116 -13.65 -5.69 -5.06
CA GLY A 116 -13.20 -6.43 -6.25
C GLY A 116 -11.89 -7.14 -6.02
N THR A 117 -11.48 -7.93 -7.00
CA THR A 117 -10.20 -8.64 -6.93
C THR A 117 -9.04 -7.78 -7.41
N LYS A 118 -9.30 -6.89 -8.38
CA LYS A 118 -8.28 -6.01 -8.94
C LYS A 118 -8.86 -4.63 -9.18
N PHE A 119 -8.06 -3.60 -8.88
CA PHE A 119 -8.45 -2.22 -9.21
C PHE A 119 -7.21 -1.34 -9.25
N LEU A 120 -7.38 -0.17 -9.85
CA LEU A 120 -6.31 0.84 -9.96
C LEU A 120 -6.81 2.13 -9.37
N VAL A 121 -6.00 2.73 -8.52
CA VAL A 121 -6.27 4.04 -7.93
C VAL A 121 -5.21 5.01 -8.43
N GLU A 122 -5.64 6.15 -8.97
CA GLU A 122 -4.73 7.20 -9.39
C GLU A 122 -5.11 8.50 -8.72
N VAL A 123 -4.12 9.18 -8.17
CA VAL A 123 -4.29 10.48 -7.52
C VAL A 123 -3.23 11.42 -8.08
N LYS A 124 -3.66 12.50 -8.69
CA LYS A 124 -2.73 13.49 -9.22
C LYS A 124 -2.08 14.25 -8.08
N GLY A 125 -0.80 14.50 -8.23
CA GLY A 125 -0.06 15.27 -7.26
C GLY A 125 -0.53 16.71 -7.22
N LYS A 126 -0.41 17.33 -6.04
CA LYS A 126 -0.75 18.73 -5.85
C LYS A 126 0.17 19.60 -6.72
N GLY A 127 -0.41 20.53 -7.44
CA GLY A 127 0.35 21.42 -8.32
C GLY A 127 0.50 20.90 -9.73
N GLU A 128 0.05 19.70 -10.02
CA GLU A 128 0.00 19.16 -11.37
C GLU A 128 -1.34 19.50 -11.99
N SER A 129 -1.29 20.12 -13.12
CA SER A 129 -2.53 20.53 -13.78
C SER A 129 -2.36 20.58 -15.26
#